data_baaa53a6962b821b9b92126075fa7d69
#
_entry.id   baaa53a6962b821b9b92126075fa7d69
#
_cell.length_a   1.000
_cell.length_b   1.000
_cell.length_c   1.000
_cell.angle_alpha   90.00
_cell.angle_beta   90.00
_cell.angle_gamma   90.00
#
_symmetry.space_group_name_H-M   'P 1'
#
loop_
_entity.id
_entity.type
_entity.pdbx_description
1 polymer ?
#
loop_
_entity_poly.entity_id
_entity_poly.type
_entity_poly.pdbx_seq_one_letter_code
_entity_poly.pdbx_strand_id
1 'polypeptide(L)'
;ADEIYVFNVTLCSNEVDRDYEKFSIESLKQLAPLFIGKTGISDHSMKSSDQKARIFDTYIEKQDGRFTVDGEPLCCLKAKAYMLNNEKNASLIEEIDAGIKKEVSVSCSMSSSKCSVCGNDRKKGGCSHIRGREYNGKLCFDTLSNAADAYEFSFVAVPAQREAGITKSFKFTQEENMQDVL
;
A
#
# COMPACT_ATOMS: atom_id res chain seq x y z
N ALA A 1 -21.67 20.58 -6.19
CA ALA A 1 -21.12 19.26 -6.48
C ALA A 1 -20.59 18.68 -5.20
N ASP A 2 -21.31 17.85 -4.67
CA ASP A 2 -21.00 17.77 -3.30
C ASP A 2 -21.06 16.35 -2.79
N GLU A 3 -20.91 15.44 -3.73
CA GLU A 3 -20.76 14.05 -3.46
C GLU A 3 -19.31 13.64 -3.59
N ILE A 4 -18.80 13.00 -2.57
CA ILE A 4 -17.51 12.31 -2.58
C ILE A 4 -17.74 10.81 -2.46
N TYR A 5 -16.85 10.05 -3.08
CA TYR A 5 -16.75 8.62 -2.95
C TYR A 5 -15.56 8.31 -2.06
N VAL A 6 -15.82 7.68 -0.91
CA VAL A 6 -14.79 7.29 0.07
C VAL A 6 -14.59 5.79 0.01
N PHE A 7 -13.36 5.35 0.09
CA PHE A 7 -13.02 3.93 0.12
C PHE A 7 -11.85 3.65 1.06
N ASN A 8 -11.88 2.46 1.63
CA ASN A 8 -10.79 1.93 2.43
C ASN A 8 -9.87 1.09 1.55
N VAL A 9 -8.58 1.23 1.75
CA VAL A 9 -7.58 0.52 0.97
C VAL A 9 -6.47 -0.03 1.88
N THR A 10 -6.05 -1.26 1.62
CA THR A 10 -4.80 -1.80 2.14
C THR A 10 -3.68 -1.35 1.22
N LEU A 11 -2.79 -0.49 1.70
CA LEU A 11 -1.67 0.04 0.91
C LEU A 11 -0.56 -0.99 0.78
N CYS A 12 -0.12 -1.55 1.90
CA CYS A 12 0.95 -2.54 1.97
C CYS A 12 0.92 -3.28 3.31
N SER A 13 1.79 -4.28 3.46
CA SER A 13 1.93 -5.08 4.67
C SER A 13 3.40 -5.42 4.94
N ASN A 14 3.66 -6.12 6.06
CA ASN A 14 4.96 -6.71 6.35
C ASN A 14 5.12 -8.13 5.80
N GLU A 15 4.26 -8.60 4.89
CA GLU A 15 4.46 -9.87 4.19
C GLU A 15 5.50 -9.73 3.08
N VAL A 16 6.20 -10.82 2.78
CA VAL A 16 7.11 -10.90 1.63
C VAL A 16 6.29 -10.84 0.35
N ASP A 17 6.60 -9.90 -0.51
CA ASP A 17 5.91 -9.64 -1.75
C ASP A 17 6.42 -10.48 -2.94
N ARG A 18 5.91 -10.21 -4.14
CA ARG A 18 6.28 -10.92 -5.37
C ARG A 18 7.72 -10.63 -5.83
N ASP A 19 8.28 -9.49 -5.39
CA ASP A 19 9.65 -9.08 -5.68
C ASP A 19 10.63 -9.55 -4.61
N TYR A 20 10.14 -10.37 -3.66
CA TYR A 20 10.89 -10.84 -2.50
C TYR A 20 11.44 -9.69 -1.66
N GLU A 21 10.57 -8.71 -1.44
CA GLU A 21 10.79 -7.59 -0.51
C GLU A 21 9.67 -7.59 0.53
N LYS A 22 9.94 -7.06 1.71
CA LYS A 22 8.93 -6.82 2.75
C LYS A 22 9.23 -5.52 3.48
N PHE A 23 8.21 -4.87 3.97
CA PHE A 23 8.40 -3.78 4.93
C PHE A 23 8.58 -4.34 6.35
N SER A 24 9.46 -3.74 7.15
CA SER A 24 9.42 -3.98 8.59
C SER A 24 8.16 -3.34 9.20
N ILE A 25 7.68 -3.87 10.33
CA ILE A 25 6.52 -3.27 11.04
C ILE A 25 6.81 -1.80 11.40
N GLU A 26 8.05 -1.51 11.78
CA GLU A 26 8.46 -0.14 12.09
C GLU A 26 8.40 0.78 10.86
N SER A 27 8.75 0.26 9.68
CA SER A 27 8.60 1.00 8.42
C SER A 27 7.16 1.29 8.07
N LEU A 28 6.24 0.36 8.33
CA LEU A 28 4.80 0.61 8.14
C LEU A 28 4.32 1.78 9.01
N LYS A 29 4.78 1.85 10.26
CA LYS A 29 4.47 2.96 11.17
C LYS A 29 5.05 4.29 10.70
N GLN A 30 6.25 4.27 10.11
CA GLN A 30 6.88 5.46 9.53
C GLN A 30 6.17 5.91 8.25
N LEU A 31 5.75 4.97 7.40
CA LEU A 31 5.02 5.24 6.16
C LEU A 31 3.62 5.80 6.40
N ALA A 32 2.95 5.39 7.48
CA ALA A 32 1.58 5.79 7.77
C ALA A 32 1.39 7.33 7.70
N PRO A 33 2.10 8.16 8.45
CA PRO A 33 1.95 9.61 8.34
C PRO A 33 2.43 10.18 6.99
N LEU A 34 3.40 9.53 6.33
CA LEU A 34 3.91 9.98 5.04
C LEU A 34 2.89 9.82 3.90
N PHE A 35 2.00 8.83 3.98
CA PHE A 35 0.95 8.61 2.98
C PHE A 35 -0.24 9.57 3.13
N ILE A 36 -0.43 10.23 4.25
CA ILE A 36 -1.50 11.23 4.41
C ILE A 36 -1.31 12.35 3.40
N GLY A 37 -2.36 12.68 2.64
CA GLY A 37 -2.33 13.68 1.58
C GLY A 37 -1.76 13.19 0.24
N LYS A 38 -1.27 11.96 0.14
CA LYS A 38 -0.74 11.43 -1.14
C LYS A 38 -1.86 11.06 -2.11
N THR A 39 -1.51 11.12 -3.39
CA THR A 39 -2.47 10.92 -4.49
C THR A 39 -2.70 9.44 -4.80
N GLY A 40 -3.91 9.11 -5.26
CA GLY A 40 -4.23 7.86 -5.93
C GLY A 40 -4.24 8.06 -7.45
N ILE A 41 -3.52 7.23 -8.17
CA ILE A 41 -3.34 7.29 -9.63
C ILE A 41 -3.57 5.90 -10.25
N SER A 42 -3.29 5.73 -11.52
CA SER A 42 -3.30 4.41 -12.18
C SER A 42 -1.93 4.12 -12.79
N ASP A 43 -1.52 2.85 -12.71
CA ASP A 43 -0.31 2.32 -13.38
C ASP A 43 0.97 3.15 -13.11
N HIS A 44 1.10 3.68 -11.89
CA HIS A 44 2.24 4.53 -11.48
C HIS A 44 2.49 5.74 -12.40
N SER A 45 1.45 6.26 -13.04
CA SER A 45 1.55 7.43 -13.91
C SER A 45 1.82 8.70 -13.11
N MET A 46 2.95 9.35 -13.38
CA MET A 46 3.35 10.59 -12.70
C MET A 46 2.78 11.85 -13.36
N LYS A 47 1.79 11.71 -14.26
CA LYS A 47 1.11 12.85 -14.88
C LYS A 47 0.10 13.46 -13.90
N SER A 48 0.08 14.77 -13.77
CA SER A 48 -0.85 15.46 -12.87
C SER A 48 -2.33 15.27 -13.28
N SER A 49 -2.59 15.04 -14.57
CA SER A 49 -3.93 14.71 -15.11
C SER A 49 -4.49 13.38 -14.58
N ASP A 50 -3.62 12.48 -14.15
CA ASP A 50 -3.99 11.10 -13.78
C ASP A 50 -4.27 10.94 -12.29
N GLN A 51 -4.22 12.04 -11.52
CA GLN A 51 -4.62 12.06 -10.12
C GLN A 51 -6.13 11.89 -10.01
N LYS A 52 -6.57 10.84 -9.30
CA LYS A 52 -7.98 10.46 -9.14
C LYS A 52 -8.46 10.59 -7.71
N ALA A 53 -7.62 10.22 -6.75
CA ALA A 53 -8.00 10.13 -5.35
C ALA A 53 -6.96 10.78 -4.44
N ARG A 54 -7.34 10.95 -3.15
CA ARG A 54 -6.45 11.51 -2.13
C ARG A 54 -6.62 10.75 -0.82
N ILE A 55 -5.52 10.34 -0.19
CA ILE A 55 -5.52 9.75 1.14
C ILE A 55 -5.75 10.85 2.17
N PHE A 56 -6.66 10.62 3.14
CA PHE A 56 -6.90 11.57 4.22
C PHE A 56 -6.69 10.97 5.62
N ASP A 57 -6.61 9.63 5.73
CA ASP A 57 -6.35 8.95 6.99
C ASP A 57 -5.57 7.66 6.77
N THR A 58 -4.73 7.28 7.73
CA THR A 58 -3.95 6.03 7.71
C THR A 58 -3.85 5.42 9.10
N TYR A 59 -3.83 4.10 9.18
CA TYR A 59 -3.66 3.35 10.41
C TYR A 59 -3.01 1.98 10.16
N ILE A 60 -2.41 1.41 11.21
CA ILE A 60 -1.86 0.05 11.16
C ILE A 60 -2.90 -0.91 11.76
N GLU A 61 -3.20 -1.96 11.02
CA GLU A 61 -4.09 -3.03 11.45
C GLU A 61 -3.32 -4.35 11.56
N LYS A 62 -3.27 -4.91 12.77
CA LYS A 62 -2.79 -6.27 12.97
C LYS A 62 -3.87 -7.26 12.58
N GLN A 63 -3.51 -8.25 11.75
CA GLN A 63 -4.43 -9.30 11.33
C GLN A 63 -4.41 -10.44 12.36
N ASP A 64 -5.49 -10.59 13.13
CA ASP A 64 -5.56 -11.60 14.18
C ASP A 64 -5.38 -13.01 13.63
N GLY A 65 -4.49 -13.78 14.28
CA GLY A 65 -4.19 -15.17 13.93
C GLY A 65 -3.44 -15.35 12.61
N ARG A 66 -3.04 -14.29 11.93
CA ARG A 66 -2.25 -14.36 10.69
C ARG A 66 -0.79 -13.99 10.94
N PHE A 67 0.08 -14.73 10.28
CA PHE A 67 1.53 -14.55 10.35
C PHE A 67 2.11 -14.48 8.95
N THR A 68 3.22 -13.75 8.82
CA THR A 68 4.01 -13.66 7.60
C THR A 68 4.77 -14.97 7.36
N VAL A 69 5.32 -15.16 6.16
CA VAL A 69 6.10 -16.35 5.81
C VAL A 69 7.32 -16.56 6.72
N ASP A 70 7.86 -15.52 7.29
CA ASP A 70 8.98 -15.56 8.25
C ASP A 70 8.54 -15.53 9.74
N GLY A 71 7.23 -15.69 10.01
CA GLY A 71 6.67 -15.92 11.33
C GLY A 71 6.36 -14.69 12.16
N GLU A 72 6.44 -13.48 11.61
CA GLU A 72 6.00 -12.27 12.28
C GLU A 72 4.47 -12.12 12.25
N PRO A 73 3.83 -11.47 13.25
CA PRO A 73 2.42 -11.12 13.13
C PRO A 73 2.18 -10.27 11.88
N LEU A 74 1.18 -10.65 11.08
CA LEU A 74 0.85 -9.90 9.87
C LEU A 74 0.22 -8.56 10.25
N CYS A 75 0.83 -7.47 9.80
CA CYS A 75 0.37 -6.09 9.97
C CYS A 75 0.18 -5.44 8.61
N CYS A 76 -0.94 -4.76 8.42
CA CYS A 76 -1.25 -4.02 7.20
C CYS A 76 -1.27 -2.52 7.47
N LEU A 77 -0.70 -1.74 6.58
CA LEU A 77 -0.93 -0.29 6.51
C LEU A 77 -2.21 -0.06 5.72
N LYS A 78 -3.23 0.41 6.42
CA LYS A 78 -4.55 0.77 5.87
C LYS A 78 -4.64 2.26 5.64
N ALA A 79 -5.44 2.66 4.67
CA ALA A 79 -5.76 4.05 4.41
C ALA A 79 -7.24 4.24 4.11
N LYS A 80 -7.72 5.46 4.37
CA LYS A 80 -8.97 5.98 3.84
C LYS A 80 -8.65 7.01 2.77
N ALA A 81 -9.24 6.85 1.60
CA ALA A 81 -9.07 7.77 0.49
C ALA A 81 -10.43 8.21 -0.06
N TYR A 82 -10.44 9.36 -0.72
CA TYR A 82 -11.63 9.88 -1.38
C TYR A 82 -11.33 10.30 -2.81
N MET A 83 -12.36 10.32 -3.63
CA MET A 83 -12.39 10.96 -4.95
C MET A 83 -13.72 11.67 -5.17
N LEU A 84 -13.76 12.58 -6.14
CA LEU A 84 -15.02 13.23 -6.52
C LEU A 84 -15.96 12.21 -7.18
N ASN A 85 -17.20 12.15 -6.70
CA ASN A 85 -18.25 11.38 -7.34
C ASN A 85 -18.91 12.25 -8.43
N ASN A 86 -18.32 12.22 -9.62
CA ASN A 86 -18.76 13.00 -10.76
C ASN A 86 -18.60 12.21 -12.08
N GLU A 87 -19.07 12.75 -13.19
CA GLU A 87 -19.03 12.08 -14.49
C GLU A 87 -17.61 11.63 -14.91
N LYS A 88 -16.57 12.39 -14.53
CA LYS A 88 -15.18 12.04 -14.87
C LYS A 88 -14.68 10.78 -14.16
N ASN A 89 -15.22 10.49 -12.99
CA ASN A 89 -14.82 9.35 -12.17
C ASN A 89 -15.86 8.22 -12.16
N ALA A 90 -17.01 8.41 -12.80
CA ALA A 90 -18.14 7.46 -12.77
C ALA A 90 -17.71 6.03 -13.17
N SER A 91 -17.01 5.89 -14.28
CA SER A 91 -16.54 4.58 -14.75
C SER A 91 -15.56 3.92 -13.76
N LEU A 92 -14.64 4.68 -13.18
CA LEU A 92 -13.70 4.17 -12.18
C LEU A 92 -14.43 3.71 -10.91
N ILE A 93 -15.40 4.48 -10.45
CA ILE A 93 -16.22 4.14 -9.28
C ILE A 93 -17.02 2.86 -9.53
N GLU A 94 -17.65 2.73 -10.69
CA GLU A 94 -18.36 1.51 -11.09
C GLU A 94 -17.44 0.28 -11.12
N GLU A 95 -16.24 0.42 -11.67
CA GLU A 95 -15.24 -0.65 -11.73
C GLU A 95 -14.72 -1.05 -10.33
N ILE A 96 -14.59 -0.09 -9.41
CA ILE A 96 -14.24 -0.36 -8.00
C ILE A 96 -15.40 -1.09 -7.30
N ASP A 97 -16.62 -0.58 -7.42
CA ASP A 97 -17.80 -1.18 -6.79
C ASP A 97 -18.08 -2.60 -7.31
N ALA A 98 -17.82 -2.84 -8.59
CA ALA A 98 -17.91 -4.14 -9.21
C ALA A 98 -16.75 -5.09 -8.86
N GLY A 99 -15.71 -4.62 -8.16
CA GLY A 99 -14.53 -5.41 -7.81
C GLY A 99 -13.59 -5.68 -8.99
N ILE A 100 -13.74 -4.95 -10.10
CA ILE A 100 -12.87 -5.08 -11.27
C ILE A 100 -11.54 -4.37 -11.03
N LYS A 101 -11.58 -3.16 -10.49
CA LYS A 101 -10.39 -2.40 -10.07
C LYS A 101 -10.30 -2.39 -8.55
N LYS A 102 -9.65 -3.38 -8.00
CA LYS A 102 -9.48 -3.51 -6.55
C LYS A 102 -8.02 -3.57 -6.11
N GLU A 103 -7.12 -4.01 -6.97
CA GLU A 103 -5.70 -4.15 -6.64
C GLU A 103 -4.99 -2.79 -6.67
N VAL A 104 -4.13 -2.57 -5.68
CA VAL A 104 -3.29 -1.38 -5.62
C VAL A 104 -1.84 -1.72 -5.35
N SER A 105 -0.95 -0.83 -5.75
CA SER A 105 0.48 -0.85 -5.41
C SER A 105 0.88 0.53 -4.91
N VAL A 106 1.98 0.62 -4.17
CA VAL A 106 2.47 1.89 -3.62
C VAL A 106 3.86 2.21 -4.13
N SER A 107 4.17 3.50 -4.23
CA SER A 107 5.52 3.99 -4.45
C SER A 107 6.01 4.76 -3.23
N CYS A 108 7.14 4.34 -2.70
CA CYS A 108 7.79 4.97 -1.56
C CYS A 108 9.31 4.82 -1.65
N SER A 109 10.03 5.59 -0.84
CA SER A 109 11.49 5.51 -0.71
C SER A 109 11.89 4.99 0.66
N MET A 110 12.72 3.96 0.66
CA MET A 110 13.28 3.34 1.86
C MET A 110 14.78 3.52 1.88
N SER A 111 15.37 3.84 3.05
CA SER A 111 16.81 4.10 3.16
C SER A 111 17.66 2.84 3.37
N SER A 112 17.05 1.71 3.72
CA SER A 112 17.71 0.45 4.01
C SER A 112 17.00 -0.72 3.35
N SER A 113 17.76 -1.69 2.84
CA SER A 113 17.28 -2.94 2.23
C SER A 113 18.17 -4.08 2.70
N LYS A 114 17.76 -4.78 3.77
CA LYS A 114 18.60 -5.80 4.43
C LYS A 114 18.25 -7.20 3.95
N CYS A 115 19.28 -7.92 3.49
CA CYS A 115 19.17 -9.32 3.11
C CYS A 115 18.81 -10.21 4.32
N SER A 116 17.78 -11.06 4.19
CA SER A 116 17.33 -12.00 5.24
C SER A 116 18.36 -13.08 5.58
N VAL A 117 19.30 -13.38 4.66
CA VAL A 117 20.30 -14.44 4.85
C VAL A 117 21.53 -13.97 5.59
N CYS A 118 22.09 -12.82 5.23
CA CYS A 118 23.35 -12.32 5.80
C CYS A 118 23.23 -11.02 6.60
N GLY A 119 22.06 -10.36 6.58
CA GLY A 119 21.84 -9.09 7.28
C GLY A 119 22.49 -7.85 6.63
N ASN A 120 23.27 -8.03 5.56
CA ASN A 120 23.91 -6.91 4.88
C ASN A 120 22.86 -5.99 4.22
N ASP A 121 23.09 -4.70 4.36
CA ASP A 121 22.28 -3.68 3.70
C ASP A 121 22.75 -3.50 2.25
N ARG A 122 21.90 -3.88 1.29
CA ARG A 122 22.21 -3.77 -0.14
C ARG A 122 22.47 -2.34 -0.60
N LYS A 123 21.93 -1.35 0.11
CA LYS A 123 22.16 0.06 -0.20
C LYS A 123 23.52 0.56 0.27
N LYS A 124 24.19 -0.20 1.15
CA LYS A 124 25.48 0.20 1.75
C LYS A 124 26.68 -0.63 1.31
N GLY A 125 26.51 -1.62 0.48
CA GLY A 125 27.65 -2.44 0.03
C GLY A 125 27.27 -3.76 -0.60
N GLY A 126 26.00 -4.06 -0.66
CA GLY A 126 25.48 -5.24 -1.32
C GLY A 126 25.76 -6.57 -0.63
N CYS A 127 25.24 -7.62 -1.20
CA CYS A 127 25.53 -9.00 -0.86
C CYS A 127 25.36 -9.87 -2.10
N SER A 128 25.94 -11.09 -2.09
CA SER A 128 25.85 -12.04 -3.21
C SER A 128 24.57 -12.88 -3.22
N HIS A 129 23.76 -12.82 -2.16
CA HIS A 129 22.52 -13.59 -2.10
C HIS A 129 21.46 -13.01 -3.06
N ILE A 130 20.81 -13.90 -3.79
CA ILE A 130 19.81 -13.53 -4.80
C ILE A 130 18.41 -13.68 -4.18
N ARG A 131 17.58 -12.64 -4.26
CA ARG A 131 16.18 -12.68 -3.81
C ARG A 131 15.42 -13.79 -4.51
N GLY A 132 14.56 -14.48 -3.77
CA GLY A 132 13.77 -15.60 -4.26
C GLY A 132 14.49 -16.93 -4.26
N ARG A 133 15.79 -16.99 -3.96
CA ARG A 133 16.55 -18.25 -3.80
C ARG A 133 16.59 -18.69 -2.34
N GLU A 134 16.72 -19.99 -2.14
CA GLU A 134 16.93 -20.57 -0.82
C GLU A 134 18.41 -20.77 -0.53
N TYR A 135 18.80 -20.46 0.71
CA TYR A 135 20.13 -20.66 1.25
C TYR A 135 20.02 -21.40 2.60
N ASN A 136 20.47 -22.63 2.66
CA ASN A 136 20.35 -23.48 3.85
C ASN A 136 18.91 -23.58 4.39
N GLY A 137 17.93 -23.75 3.48
CA GLY A 137 16.51 -23.84 3.83
C GLY A 137 15.84 -22.51 4.20
N LYS A 138 16.51 -21.39 4.01
CA LYS A 138 15.98 -20.03 4.25
C LYS A 138 15.76 -19.31 2.93
N LEU A 139 14.54 -18.84 2.71
CA LEU A 139 14.22 -17.97 1.57
C LEU A 139 14.95 -16.65 1.69
N CYS A 140 15.64 -16.26 0.62
CA CYS A 140 16.29 -14.94 0.53
C CYS A 140 15.26 -13.89 0.10
N PHE A 141 15.01 -12.93 0.96
CA PHE A 141 14.24 -11.72 0.69
C PHE A 141 14.93 -10.51 1.33
N ASP A 142 14.48 -9.32 0.99
CA ASP A 142 15.00 -8.10 1.58
C ASP A 142 13.98 -7.44 2.50
N THR A 143 14.41 -7.01 3.67
CA THR A 143 13.60 -6.20 4.58
C THR A 143 13.88 -4.73 4.35
N LEU A 144 12.85 -4.01 3.89
CA LEU A 144 12.89 -2.58 3.65
C LEU A 144 12.63 -1.84 4.96
N SER A 145 13.58 -0.98 5.34
CA SER A 145 13.54 -0.25 6.61
C SER A 145 13.90 1.22 6.42
N ASN A 146 13.54 2.04 7.42
CA ASN A 146 13.78 3.48 7.45
C ASN A 146 13.12 4.19 6.26
N ALA A 147 11.82 4.41 6.36
CA ALA A 147 11.05 5.13 5.36
C ALA A 147 11.55 6.58 5.23
N ALA A 148 11.89 6.97 4.01
CA ALA A 148 12.35 8.33 3.71
C ALA A 148 11.21 9.20 3.14
N ASP A 149 10.38 8.64 2.24
CA ASP A 149 9.23 9.35 1.66
C ASP A 149 8.20 8.37 1.11
N ALA A 150 6.98 8.86 0.91
CA ALA A 150 5.90 8.19 0.20
C ALA A 150 5.40 9.08 -0.95
N TYR A 151 5.07 8.49 -2.09
CA TYR A 151 4.74 9.25 -3.29
C TYR A 151 3.28 9.12 -3.69
N GLU A 152 2.77 7.91 -3.84
CA GLU A 152 1.43 7.64 -4.34
C GLU A 152 0.97 6.20 -4.04
N PHE A 153 -0.31 5.93 -4.25
CA PHE A 153 -0.80 4.59 -4.52
C PHE A 153 -1.44 4.52 -5.91
N SER A 154 -1.34 3.37 -6.55
CA SER A 154 -1.87 3.16 -7.90
C SER A 154 -2.83 2.00 -7.95
N PHE A 155 -3.93 2.17 -8.70
CA PHE A 155 -4.69 1.04 -9.22
C PHE A 155 -3.84 0.32 -10.26
N VAL A 156 -3.64 -0.98 -10.08
CA VAL A 156 -2.79 -1.82 -10.95
C VAL A 156 -3.48 -3.15 -11.24
N ALA A 157 -3.10 -3.80 -12.33
CA ALA A 157 -3.63 -5.12 -12.65
C ALA A 157 -3.02 -6.23 -11.77
N VAL A 158 -1.72 -6.11 -11.44
CA VAL A 158 -1.00 -7.08 -10.61
C VAL A 158 -0.16 -6.33 -9.58
N PRO A 159 -0.54 -6.34 -8.30
CA PRO A 159 0.22 -5.65 -7.26
C PRO A 159 1.46 -6.43 -6.86
N ALA A 160 2.49 -5.74 -6.38
CA ALA A 160 3.63 -6.38 -5.74
C ALA A 160 3.18 -7.17 -4.50
N GLN A 161 2.38 -6.55 -3.65
CA GLN A 161 1.81 -7.20 -2.46
C GLN A 161 0.40 -7.74 -2.71
N ARG A 162 0.18 -9.01 -2.39
CA ARG A 162 -1.08 -9.73 -2.68
C ARG A 162 -2.28 -9.20 -1.91
N GLU A 163 -2.07 -8.67 -0.70
CA GLU A 163 -3.10 -8.11 0.17
C GLU A 163 -3.44 -6.65 -0.15
N ALA A 164 -2.64 -5.97 -1.00
CA ALA A 164 -2.86 -4.58 -1.34
C ALA A 164 -4.09 -4.40 -2.24
N GLY A 165 -5.06 -3.63 -1.78
CA GLY A 165 -6.30 -3.43 -2.53
C GLY A 165 -7.41 -2.74 -1.77
N ILE A 166 -8.46 -2.40 -2.49
CA ILE A 166 -9.68 -1.81 -1.96
C ILE A 166 -10.42 -2.85 -1.09
N THR A 167 -10.80 -2.46 0.11
CA THR A 167 -11.48 -3.34 1.07
C THR A 167 -12.94 -2.99 1.30
N LYS A 168 -13.29 -1.71 1.19
CA LYS A 168 -14.65 -1.21 1.37
C LYS A 168 -14.81 0.18 0.78
N SER A 169 -16.00 0.52 0.25
CA SER A 169 -16.30 1.82 -0.31
C SER A 169 -17.64 2.38 0.16
N PHE A 170 -17.78 3.70 0.11
CA PHE A 170 -18.97 4.44 0.51
C PHE A 170 -19.18 5.67 -0.36
N LYS A 171 -20.45 5.99 -0.66
CA LYS A 171 -20.84 7.25 -1.29
C LYS A 171 -21.45 8.17 -0.23
N PHE A 172 -21.05 9.42 -0.23
CA PHE A 172 -21.59 10.44 0.67
C PHE A 172 -22.22 11.58 -0.11
N THR A 173 -23.36 12.03 0.39
CA THR A 173 -24.04 13.25 -0.05
C THR A 173 -23.74 14.39 0.94
N GLN A 174 -24.03 15.64 0.56
CA GLN A 174 -23.83 16.82 1.42
C GLN A 174 -24.56 16.75 2.78
N GLU A 175 -25.59 15.94 2.89
CA GLU A 175 -26.39 15.81 4.11
C GLU A 175 -25.79 14.84 5.13
N GLU A 176 -24.83 14.01 4.72
CA GLU A 176 -24.16 13.03 5.57
C GLU A 176 -22.80 13.58 6.05
N ASN A 177 -22.69 13.82 7.35
CA ASN A 177 -21.48 14.36 7.95
C ASN A 177 -20.36 13.30 7.94
N MET A 178 -19.17 13.66 7.43
CA MET A 178 -17.96 12.81 7.51
C MET A 178 -17.58 12.40 8.95
N GLN A 179 -18.13 13.06 9.97
CA GLN A 179 -17.89 12.75 11.38
C GLN A 179 -18.50 11.40 11.82
N ASP A 180 -19.46 10.86 11.09
CA ASP A 180 -20.09 9.57 11.45
C ASP A 180 -19.31 8.35 10.94
N VAL A 181 -18.17 8.56 10.25
CA VAL A 181 -17.38 7.51 9.61
C VAL A 181 -15.93 7.44 10.17
N LEU A 182 -15.58 8.37 11.04
CA LEU A 182 -14.34 8.40 11.80
C LEU A 182 -14.55 7.73 13.15
#